data_f013bc7f70da4a69af312298119030be
#
_entry.id   f013bc7f70da4a69af312298119030be
#
_cell.length_a   1.000
_cell.length_b   1.000
_cell.length_c   1.000
_cell.angle_alpha   90.00
_cell.angle_beta   90.00
_cell.angle_gamma   90.00
#
_symmetry.space_group_name_H-M   'P 1'
#
loop_
_entity.id
_entity.type
_entity.pdbx_description
1 polymer ?
#
loop_
_entity_poly.entity_id
_entity_poly.type
_entity_poly.pdbx_seq_one_letter_code
_entity_poly.pdbx_strand_id
1 'polypeptide(L)'
;MLNYTLGTIEASEALIKDLYIDLRAKVNAWSKITQQTPQARMVYVGQHLVSVVTGYPGGKSGARGYDLVIDDERHGEIKTCYRVDQLGSCNACGAVVSSLETECAVCRSTSINRKDDSKWLIAIRNNDEFAKLLDPYRYYFVLFEFESIYDSNNNDIIASIWEVDPKSKGFAYCMIDYYLNIRSQSTSKAPFNMWPHMLKFALTEPTLIYRSKITNDGNIITDVFPSKNNTYSDVLLPLSSYSGSTTISVANIKNVIKKYSPSARVNGLNKEKLLQLLEDIRKTNNITNADLCNKFADEIYLPKIVLKKADIPLSLRSQFIDLR
;
A
#
# COMPACT_ATOMS: atom_id res chain seq x y z
N MET A 1 -19.68 -25.85 -12.73
CA MET A 1 -19.55 -24.42 -13.09
C MET A 1 -19.65 -23.66 -11.79
N LEU A 2 -18.74 -22.77 -11.48
CA LEU A 2 -18.82 -21.93 -10.28
C LEU A 2 -20.00 -20.97 -10.46
N ASN A 3 -20.86 -20.88 -9.45
CA ASN A 3 -22.08 -20.05 -9.50
C ASN A 3 -22.06 -19.06 -8.33
N TYR A 4 -21.15 -18.06 -8.42
CA TYR A 4 -21.03 -16.99 -7.45
C TYR A 4 -21.43 -15.65 -8.06
N THR A 5 -22.04 -14.80 -7.25
CA THR A 5 -22.37 -13.42 -7.62
C THR A 5 -21.21 -12.50 -7.22
N LEU A 6 -20.71 -11.67 -8.13
CA LEU A 6 -19.74 -10.64 -7.79
C LEU A 6 -20.33 -9.64 -6.78
N GLY A 7 -19.47 -9.04 -5.96
CA GLY A 7 -19.90 -8.09 -4.92
C GLY A 7 -20.43 -8.77 -3.66
N THR A 8 -20.13 -10.06 -3.43
CA THR A 8 -20.58 -10.79 -2.23
C THR A 8 -19.41 -11.32 -1.41
N ILE A 9 -19.62 -11.43 -0.10
CA ILE A 9 -18.65 -11.98 0.84
C ILE A 9 -18.40 -13.45 0.51
N GLU A 10 -19.45 -14.21 0.27
CA GLU A 10 -19.37 -15.63 -0.05
C GLU A 10 -18.49 -15.90 -1.27
N ALA A 11 -18.60 -15.07 -2.31
CA ALA A 11 -17.76 -15.21 -3.49
C ALA A 11 -16.28 -14.88 -3.18
N SER A 12 -16.02 -13.89 -2.32
CA SER A 12 -14.65 -13.51 -1.94
C SER A 12 -13.98 -14.59 -1.09
N GLU A 13 -14.71 -15.18 -0.16
CA GLU A 13 -14.23 -16.28 0.69
C GLU A 13 -14.00 -17.56 -0.11
N ALA A 14 -14.91 -17.90 -1.02
CA ALA A 14 -14.74 -19.04 -1.92
C ALA A 14 -13.51 -18.87 -2.82
N LEU A 15 -13.28 -17.67 -3.37
CA LEU A 15 -12.10 -17.37 -4.17
C LEU A 15 -10.80 -17.54 -3.37
N ILE A 16 -10.75 -17.01 -2.14
CA ILE A 16 -9.59 -17.18 -1.27
C ILE A 16 -9.36 -18.65 -0.97
N LYS A 17 -10.42 -19.40 -0.67
CA LYS A 17 -10.32 -20.84 -0.44
C LYS A 17 -9.72 -21.55 -1.64
N ASP A 18 -10.28 -21.37 -2.82
CA ASP A 18 -9.89 -22.09 -4.03
C ASP A 18 -8.49 -21.69 -4.53
N LEU A 19 -8.24 -20.39 -4.68
CA LEU A 19 -7.06 -19.87 -5.36
C LEU A 19 -5.91 -19.50 -4.41
N TYR A 20 -6.18 -19.29 -3.12
CA TYR A 20 -5.13 -19.01 -2.15
C TYR A 20 -4.80 -20.24 -1.29
N ILE A 21 -5.79 -20.85 -0.63
CA ILE A 21 -5.56 -21.96 0.30
C ILE A 21 -5.31 -23.26 -0.49
N ASP A 22 -6.29 -23.70 -1.26
CA ASP A 22 -6.27 -25.03 -1.89
C ASP A 22 -5.22 -25.13 -3.01
N LEU A 23 -5.06 -24.07 -3.82
CA LEU A 23 -4.02 -24.04 -4.85
C LEU A 23 -2.63 -24.12 -4.23
N ARG A 24 -2.35 -23.36 -3.17
CA ARG A 24 -1.05 -23.42 -2.47
C ARG A 24 -0.80 -24.78 -1.85
N ALA A 25 -1.80 -25.38 -1.22
CA ALA A 25 -1.69 -26.73 -0.67
C ALA A 25 -1.32 -27.75 -1.76
N LYS A 26 -1.96 -27.68 -2.93
CA LYS A 26 -1.64 -28.55 -4.08
C LYS A 26 -0.24 -28.28 -4.63
N VAL A 27 0.15 -27.03 -4.82
CA VAL A 27 1.50 -26.69 -5.28
C VAL A 27 2.56 -27.17 -4.30
N ASN A 28 2.34 -26.98 -2.99
CA ASN A 28 3.25 -27.50 -1.95
C ASN A 28 3.35 -29.03 -1.95
N ALA A 29 2.24 -29.74 -2.15
CA ALA A 29 2.26 -31.20 -2.24
C ALA A 29 3.09 -31.68 -3.44
N TRP A 30 2.90 -31.07 -4.60
CA TRP A 30 3.69 -31.38 -5.79
C TRP A 30 5.17 -31.01 -5.63
N SER A 31 5.48 -29.87 -4.97
CA SER A 31 6.85 -29.47 -4.69
C SER A 31 7.63 -30.52 -3.89
N LYS A 32 6.99 -31.20 -2.94
CA LYS A 32 7.61 -32.30 -2.17
C LYS A 32 7.97 -33.47 -3.06
N ILE A 33 7.23 -33.73 -4.13
CA ILE A 33 7.48 -34.80 -5.08
C ILE A 33 8.52 -34.39 -6.12
N THR A 34 8.35 -33.19 -6.69
CA THR A 34 9.15 -32.73 -7.83
C THR A 34 10.42 -31.99 -7.42
N GLN A 35 10.55 -31.62 -6.15
CA GLN A 35 11.61 -30.75 -5.60
C GLN A 35 11.72 -29.37 -6.27
N GLN A 36 10.64 -28.92 -6.90
CA GLN A 36 10.54 -27.60 -7.50
C GLN A 36 10.02 -26.57 -6.48
N THR A 37 10.27 -25.29 -6.74
CA THR A 37 9.81 -24.18 -5.87
C THR A 37 8.28 -24.14 -5.81
N PRO A 38 7.67 -24.12 -4.60
CA PRO A 38 6.21 -24.10 -4.44
C PRO A 38 5.64 -22.69 -4.63
N GLN A 39 5.71 -22.17 -5.84
CA GLN A 39 5.19 -20.83 -6.15
C GLN A 39 3.97 -20.86 -7.04
N ALA A 40 2.91 -20.13 -6.64
CA ALA A 40 1.82 -19.71 -7.49
C ALA A 40 1.89 -18.18 -7.71
N ARG A 41 1.53 -17.72 -8.91
CA ARG A 41 1.54 -16.28 -9.20
C ARG A 41 0.34 -15.60 -8.54
N MET A 42 0.56 -15.05 -7.35
CA MET A 42 -0.47 -14.40 -6.53
C MET A 42 -1.03 -13.11 -7.14
N VAL A 43 -0.37 -12.54 -8.15
CA VAL A 43 -0.87 -11.36 -8.88
C VAL A 43 -2.26 -11.61 -9.45
N TYR A 44 -2.48 -12.75 -10.08
CA TYR A 44 -3.79 -13.08 -10.65
C TYR A 44 -4.86 -13.34 -9.58
N VAL A 45 -4.49 -13.90 -8.44
CA VAL A 45 -5.41 -14.07 -7.30
C VAL A 45 -5.91 -12.70 -6.84
N GLY A 46 -4.99 -11.72 -6.73
CA GLY A 46 -5.37 -10.35 -6.36
C GLY A 46 -6.29 -9.68 -7.39
N GLN A 47 -6.05 -9.87 -8.69
CA GLN A 47 -6.94 -9.34 -9.73
C GLN A 47 -8.36 -9.92 -9.61
N HIS A 48 -8.48 -11.23 -9.47
CA HIS A 48 -9.77 -11.87 -9.25
C HIS A 48 -10.43 -11.41 -7.95
N LEU A 49 -9.67 -11.25 -6.87
CA LEU A 49 -10.21 -10.80 -5.59
C LEU A 49 -10.80 -9.39 -5.69
N VAL A 50 -10.10 -8.45 -6.36
CA VAL A 50 -10.65 -7.10 -6.57
C VAL A 50 -11.94 -7.14 -7.38
N SER A 51 -11.97 -7.92 -8.47
CA SER A 51 -13.18 -8.07 -9.29
C SER A 51 -14.36 -8.62 -8.48
N VAL A 52 -14.10 -9.64 -7.66
CA VAL A 52 -15.16 -10.24 -6.81
C VAL A 52 -15.63 -9.26 -5.74
N VAL A 53 -14.71 -8.55 -5.07
CA VAL A 53 -15.06 -7.63 -3.97
C VAL A 53 -15.78 -6.39 -4.47
N THR A 54 -15.33 -5.80 -5.58
CA THR A 54 -15.93 -4.58 -6.13
C THR A 54 -17.19 -4.81 -6.93
N GLY A 55 -17.40 -6.04 -7.42
CA GLY A 55 -18.49 -6.35 -8.32
C GLY A 55 -18.21 -6.00 -9.79
N TYR A 56 -17.05 -5.41 -10.08
CA TYR A 56 -16.70 -5.01 -11.43
C TYR A 56 -15.95 -6.11 -12.20
N PRO A 57 -16.27 -6.33 -13.47
CA PRO A 57 -15.56 -7.33 -14.27
C PRO A 57 -14.15 -6.87 -14.60
N GLY A 58 -13.26 -7.82 -14.82
CA GLY A 58 -11.93 -7.57 -15.37
C GLY A 58 -11.99 -7.10 -16.82
N GLY A 59 -10.99 -6.34 -17.25
CA GLY A 59 -10.75 -6.05 -18.66
C GLY A 59 -10.44 -7.34 -19.42
N LYS A 60 -10.70 -7.38 -20.74
CA LYS A 60 -10.39 -8.55 -21.57
C LYS A 60 -8.90 -8.86 -21.50
N SER A 61 -8.57 -10.14 -21.40
CA SER A 61 -7.22 -10.65 -21.19
C SER A 61 -6.21 -10.14 -22.23
N GLY A 62 -5.09 -9.62 -21.73
CA GLY A 62 -3.94 -9.22 -22.53
C GLY A 62 -3.20 -8.05 -21.89
N ALA A 63 -1.87 -8.03 -22.00
CA ALA A 63 -0.97 -7.04 -21.38
C ALA A 63 -1.17 -5.56 -21.84
N ARG A 64 -2.27 -5.23 -22.48
CA ARG A 64 -2.58 -3.90 -23.04
C ARG A 64 -3.96 -3.37 -22.69
N GLY A 65 -4.72 -4.06 -21.82
CA GLY A 65 -6.05 -3.62 -21.37
C GLY A 65 -6.01 -3.08 -19.94
N TYR A 66 -7.11 -2.49 -19.52
CA TYR A 66 -7.35 -2.12 -18.14
C TYR A 66 -7.58 -3.36 -17.27
N ASP A 67 -7.13 -3.34 -16.04
CA ASP A 67 -7.30 -4.48 -15.11
C ASP A 67 -8.76 -4.65 -14.69
N LEU A 68 -9.51 -3.55 -14.58
CA LEU A 68 -10.90 -3.53 -14.13
C LEU A 68 -11.72 -2.55 -14.97
N VAL A 69 -12.94 -2.94 -15.36
CA VAL A 69 -13.89 -2.11 -16.08
C VAL A 69 -15.02 -1.70 -15.13
N ILE A 70 -15.06 -0.44 -14.76
CA ILE A 70 -16.09 0.12 -13.87
C ILE A 70 -17.33 0.48 -14.70
N ASP A 71 -17.11 1.19 -15.79
CA ASP A 71 -18.09 1.50 -16.84
C ASP A 71 -17.36 1.84 -18.13
N ASP A 72 -18.07 2.38 -19.12
CA ASP A 72 -17.53 2.67 -20.47
C ASP A 72 -16.39 3.71 -20.45
N GLU A 73 -16.33 4.57 -19.45
CA GLU A 73 -15.36 5.66 -19.35
C GLU A 73 -14.37 5.48 -18.19
N ARG A 74 -14.71 4.67 -17.19
CA ARG A 74 -13.93 4.54 -15.94
C ARG A 74 -13.32 3.16 -15.80
N HIS A 75 -12.03 3.14 -15.57
CA HIS A 75 -11.24 1.92 -15.43
C HIS A 75 -10.45 1.93 -14.13
N GLY A 76 -10.22 0.74 -13.58
CA GLY A 76 -9.37 0.52 -12.42
C GLY A 76 -8.06 -0.17 -12.78
N GLU A 77 -7.02 0.19 -12.08
CA GLU A 77 -5.71 -0.49 -12.15
C GLU A 77 -5.49 -1.27 -10.85
N ILE A 78 -5.04 -2.51 -10.97
CA ILE A 78 -4.85 -3.42 -9.82
C ILE A 78 -3.36 -3.70 -9.64
N LYS A 79 -2.89 -3.53 -8.42
CA LYS A 79 -1.52 -3.87 -8.04
C LYS A 79 -1.55 -4.82 -6.84
N THR A 80 -1.08 -6.05 -7.04
CA THR A 80 -1.03 -7.07 -5.99
C THR A 80 0.37 -7.22 -5.46
N CYS A 81 0.51 -7.20 -4.14
CA CYS A 81 1.76 -7.48 -3.44
C CYS A 81 1.57 -8.62 -2.45
N TYR A 82 2.43 -9.62 -2.57
CA TYR A 82 2.47 -10.75 -1.67
C TYR A 82 3.62 -10.56 -0.68
N ARG A 83 3.30 -9.93 0.47
CA ARG A 83 4.30 -9.55 1.48
C ARG A 83 4.67 -10.69 2.44
N VAL A 84 4.02 -11.82 2.33
CA VAL A 84 4.40 -13.04 3.06
C VAL A 84 5.86 -13.44 2.81
N ASP A 85 6.40 -13.11 1.63
CA ASP A 85 7.81 -13.34 1.29
C ASP A 85 8.75 -12.19 1.72
N GLN A 86 8.21 -11.13 2.33
CA GLN A 86 8.96 -9.90 2.65
C GLN A 86 9.14 -9.76 4.17
N LEU A 87 9.81 -10.73 4.75
CA LEU A 87 10.08 -10.75 6.18
C LEU A 87 11.30 -9.88 6.50
N GLY A 88 11.17 -9.09 7.58
CA GLY A 88 12.26 -8.33 8.18
C GLY A 88 13.03 -9.15 9.20
N SER A 89 14.01 -8.52 9.82
CA SER A 89 14.77 -9.08 10.95
C SER A 89 14.96 -8.04 12.04
N CYS A 90 14.93 -8.47 13.28
CA CYS A 90 15.27 -7.63 14.43
C CYS A 90 16.78 -7.40 14.47
N ASN A 91 17.21 -6.13 14.52
CA ASN A 91 18.64 -5.80 14.63
C ASN A 91 19.24 -6.14 16.00
N ALA A 92 18.40 -6.31 17.04
CA ALA A 92 18.87 -6.62 18.39
C ALA A 92 19.05 -8.12 18.66
N CYS A 93 18.15 -8.98 18.14
CA CYS A 93 18.20 -10.41 18.45
C CYS A 93 18.16 -11.33 17.23
N GLY A 94 18.05 -10.78 16.02
CA GLY A 94 18.03 -11.55 14.77
C GLY A 94 16.70 -12.24 14.48
N ALA A 95 15.70 -12.13 15.36
CA ALA A 95 14.39 -12.76 15.13
C ALA A 95 13.72 -12.23 13.86
N VAL A 96 12.99 -13.10 13.19
CA VAL A 96 12.19 -12.75 12.01
C VAL A 96 11.01 -11.90 12.46
N VAL A 97 10.69 -10.85 11.67
CA VAL A 97 9.61 -9.89 11.93
C VAL A 97 8.75 -9.74 10.69
N SER A 98 7.43 -9.72 10.85
CA SER A 98 6.52 -9.49 9.72
C SER A 98 6.50 -8.03 9.26
N SER A 99 5.89 -7.80 8.10
CA SER A 99 5.72 -6.46 7.55
C SER A 99 4.84 -5.55 8.42
N LEU A 100 3.93 -6.12 9.22
CA LEU A 100 2.98 -5.39 10.08
C LEU A 100 3.51 -5.18 11.51
N GLU A 101 4.47 -5.95 11.97
CA GLU A 101 4.97 -5.84 13.33
C GLU A 101 5.80 -4.56 13.52
N THR A 102 5.48 -3.79 14.54
CA THR A 102 6.15 -2.52 14.86
C THR A 102 7.30 -2.70 15.85
N GLU A 103 7.28 -3.79 16.59
CA GLU A 103 8.32 -4.19 17.53
C GLU A 103 8.63 -5.68 17.40
N CYS A 104 9.82 -6.07 17.80
CA CYS A 104 10.21 -7.47 17.81
C CYS A 104 9.51 -8.22 18.96
N ALA A 105 8.89 -9.32 18.63
CA ALA A 105 8.21 -10.17 19.56
C ALA A 105 9.07 -10.77 20.63
N VAL A 106 10.24 -11.13 20.23
CA VAL A 106 11.16 -11.86 21.11
C VAL A 106 11.79 -10.92 22.14
N CYS A 107 12.26 -9.73 21.69
CA CYS A 107 13.03 -8.83 22.56
C CYS A 107 12.44 -7.42 22.69
N ARG A 108 11.26 -7.15 22.12
CA ARG A 108 10.56 -5.86 22.16
C ARG A 108 11.33 -4.68 21.54
N SER A 109 12.40 -4.95 20.81
CA SER A 109 13.13 -3.91 20.12
C SER A 109 12.32 -3.35 18.96
N THR A 110 12.31 -2.04 18.79
CA THR A 110 11.74 -1.34 17.62
C THR A 110 12.75 -1.19 16.48
N SER A 111 14.01 -1.60 16.72
CA SER A 111 15.05 -1.57 15.70
C SER A 111 14.93 -2.78 14.78
N ILE A 112 14.18 -2.60 13.69
CA ILE A 112 13.85 -3.66 12.73
C ILE A 112 14.43 -3.31 11.38
N ASN A 113 15.18 -4.23 10.79
CA ASN A 113 15.58 -4.17 9.39
C ASN A 113 14.43 -4.72 8.53
N ARG A 114 13.69 -3.81 7.88
CA ARG A 114 12.52 -4.16 7.08
C ARG A 114 12.86 -4.35 5.62
N LYS A 115 12.20 -5.32 5.00
CA LYS A 115 12.10 -5.41 3.55
C LYS A 115 10.81 -4.73 3.11
N ASP A 116 10.88 -3.43 2.87
CA ASP A 116 9.70 -2.63 2.46
C ASP A 116 9.48 -2.62 0.94
N ASP A 117 9.89 -3.67 0.25
CA ASP A 117 9.71 -3.82 -1.18
C ASP A 117 8.31 -4.32 -1.48
N SER A 118 7.36 -3.44 -1.73
CA SER A 118 6.00 -3.87 -2.08
C SER A 118 5.91 -4.64 -3.39
N LYS A 119 6.89 -4.52 -4.30
CA LYS A 119 6.84 -5.07 -5.65
C LYS A 119 5.60 -4.66 -6.47
N TRP A 120 4.96 -3.57 -6.13
CA TRP A 120 3.97 -2.92 -7.00
C TRP A 120 4.71 -2.18 -8.12
N LEU A 121 5.07 -2.95 -9.13
CA LEU A 121 5.97 -2.50 -10.17
C LEU A 121 5.23 -1.74 -11.25
N ILE A 122 5.75 -0.57 -11.61
CA ILE A 122 5.29 0.24 -12.74
C ILE A 122 6.48 0.61 -13.60
N ALA A 123 6.32 0.46 -14.91
CA ALA A 123 7.30 0.94 -15.89
C ALA A 123 6.86 2.33 -16.37
N ILE A 124 7.69 3.35 -16.11
CA ILE A 124 7.52 4.69 -16.64
C ILE A 124 8.81 5.05 -17.38
N ARG A 125 8.74 5.14 -18.71
CA ARG A 125 9.89 5.39 -19.56
C ARG A 125 9.84 6.77 -20.23
N ASN A 126 8.65 7.31 -20.36
CA ASN A 126 8.39 8.57 -21.05
C ASN A 126 7.14 9.26 -20.51
N ASN A 127 6.86 10.46 -21.00
CA ASN A 127 5.72 11.25 -20.58
C ASN A 127 4.37 10.60 -20.83
N ASP A 128 4.24 9.80 -21.91
CA ASP A 128 2.98 9.14 -22.25
C ASP A 128 2.67 8.00 -21.25
N GLU A 129 3.70 7.25 -20.85
CA GLU A 129 3.55 6.23 -19.81
C GLU A 129 3.27 6.87 -18.44
N PHE A 130 3.84 8.04 -18.16
CA PHE A 130 3.53 8.79 -16.96
C PHE A 130 2.09 9.30 -16.96
N ALA A 131 1.59 9.78 -18.11
CA ALA A 131 0.19 10.17 -18.27
C ALA A 131 -0.75 9.00 -17.99
N LYS A 132 -0.46 7.81 -18.54
CA LYS A 132 -1.23 6.59 -18.30
C LYS A 132 -1.22 6.14 -16.84
N LEU A 133 -0.17 6.45 -16.08
CA LEU A 133 -0.12 6.16 -14.65
C LEU A 133 -1.19 6.94 -13.87
N LEU A 134 -1.51 8.15 -14.30
CA LEU A 134 -2.46 9.05 -13.63
C LEU A 134 -3.88 8.98 -14.24
N ASP A 135 -4.05 8.20 -15.31
CA ASP A 135 -5.31 8.04 -16.05
C ASP A 135 -6.38 7.18 -15.36
N PRO A 136 -6.03 6.08 -14.64
CA PRO A 136 -7.04 5.24 -14.00
C PRO A 136 -7.98 6.04 -13.12
N TYR A 137 -9.26 5.65 -13.11
CA TYR A 137 -10.25 6.24 -12.21
C TYR A 137 -9.94 5.89 -10.74
N ARG A 138 -9.46 4.63 -10.51
CA ARG A 138 -9.03 4.14 -9.18
C ARG A 138 -7.87 3.17 -9.31
N TYR A 139 -7.01 3.18 -8.30
CA TYR A 139 -6.06 2.11 -8.03
C TYR A 139 -6.58 1.22 -6.92
N TYR A 140 -6.39 -0.09 -7.09
CA TYR A 140 -6.68 -1.09 -6.07
C TYR A 140 -5.38 -1.80 -5.70
N PHE A 141 -4.89 -1.52 -4.49
CA PHE A 141 -3.69 -2.13 -3.95
C PHE A 141 -4.05 -3.32 -3.09
N VAL A 142 -3.67 -4.51 -3.54
CA VAL A 142 -3.93 -5.76 -2.84
C VAL A 142 -2.70 -6.19 -2.07
N LEU A 143 -2.88 -6.51 -0.81
CA LEU A 143 -1.84 -7.00 0.09
C LEU A 143 -2.23 -8.35 0.67
N PHE A 144 -1.26 -9.28 0.71
CA PHE A 144 -1.32 -10.50 1.50
C PHE A 144 -0.14 -10.45 2.48
N GLU A 145 -0.41 -10.37 3.77
CA GLU A 145 0.58 -10.13 4.81
C GLU A 145 0.34 -11.07 5.99
N PHE A 146 1.40 -11.51 6.66
CA PHE A 146 1.22 -12.15 7.97
C PHE A 146 0.69 -11.13 8.98
N GLU A 147 -0.29 -11.52 9.78
CA GLU A 147 -0.76 -10.72 10.91
C GLU A 147 0.33 -10.58 11.96
N SER A 148 0.93 -11.72 12.33
CA SER A 148 2.09 -11.78 13.21
C SER A 148 2.88 -13.06 12.94
N ILE A 149 4.19 -13.03 13.15
CA ILE A 149 5.04 -14.21 13.11
C ILE A 149 5.46 -14.66 14.51
N TYR A 150 4.93 -14.02 15.52
CA TYR A 150 5.25 -14.22 16.92
C TYR A 150 5.02 -15.60 17.43
N ASP A 151 3.92 -16.12 17.04
CA ASP A 151 3.57 -17.47 17.35
C ASP A 151 3.94 -18.32 16.16
N SER A 152 4.97 -19.14 16.30
CA SER A 152 5.36 -20.10 15.27
C SER A 152 4.20 -21.05 14.91
N ASN A 153 3.14 -21.06 15.69
CA ASN A 153 1.91 -21.77 15.46
C ASN A 153 0.80 -20.90 14.82
N ASN A 154 0.97 -19.57 14.77
CA ASN A 154 -0.01 -18.65 14.22
C ASN A 154 0.54 -18.00 12.95
N ASN A 155 0.26 -18.60 11.81
CA ASN A 155 0.57 -18.06 10.49
C ASN A 155 -0.66 -17.39 9.84
N ASP A 156 -1.49 -16.75 10.65
CA ASP A 156 -2.65 -16.04 10.14
C ASP A 156 -2.22 -14.96 9.16
N ILE A 157 -2.95 -14.88 8.05
CA ILE A 157 -2.65 -13.96 6.96
C ILE A 157 -3.81 -12.99 6.82
N ILE A 158 -3.48 -11.73 6.66
CA ILE A 158 -4.43 -10.69 6.29
C ILE A 158 -4.37 -10.49 4.79
N ALA A 159 -5.51 -10.66 4.12
CA ALA A 159 -5.74 -10.21 2.76
C ALA A 159 -6.49 -8.88 2.81
N SER A 160 -5.95 -7.84 2.19
CA SER A 160 -6.58 -6.52 2.18
C SER A 160 -6.57 -5.89 0.80
N ILE A 161 -7.57 -5.05 0.51
CA ILE A 161 -7.65 -4.22 -0.68
C ILE A 161 -7.81 -2.77 -0.25
N TRP A 162 -6.92 -1.93 -0.76
CA TRP A 162 -6.90 -0.50 -0.54
C TRP A 162 -7.21 0.23 -1.84
N GLU A 163 -8.25 1.05 -1.83
CA GLU A 163 -8.60 1.90 -2.95
C GLU A 163 -7.89 3.25 -2.82
N VAL A 164 -7.32 3.75 -3.91
CA VAL A 164 -6.63 5.04 -3.99
C VAL A 164 -7.12 5.82 -5.20
N ASP A 165 -7.44 7.10 -4.99
CA ASP A 165 -7.67 8.04 -6.08
C ASP A 165 -6.33 8.53 -6.64
N PRO A 166 -5.98 8.24 -7.91
CA PRO A 166 -4.73 8.73 -8.49
C PRO A 166 -4.69 10.25 -8.64
N LYS A 167 -5.84 10.92 -8.52
CA LYS A 167 -5.94 12.39 -8.52
C LYS A 167 -5.78 12.99 -7.13
N SER A 168 -5.67 12.16 -6.08
CA SER A 168 -5.36 12.66 -4.75
C SER A 168 -4.02 13.38 -4.75
N LYS A 169 -3.93 14.44 -3.95
CA LYS A 169 -2.74 15.29 -3.87
C LYS A 169 -1.49 14.48 -3.52
N GLY A 170 -1.59 13.58 -2.55
CA GLY A 170 -0.47 12.77 -2.09
C GLY A 170 0.01 11.77 -3.14
N PHE A 171 -0.92 11.10 -3.86
CA PHE A 171 -0.56 10.19 -4.94
C PHE A 171 0.13 10.93 -6.07
N ALA A 172 -0.46 12.03 -6.54
CA ALA A 172 0.10 12.85 -7.61
C ALA A 172 1.53 13.32 -7.25
N TYR A 173 1.72 13.83 -6.03
CA TYR A 173 3.04 14.27 -5.57
C TYR A 173 4.06 13.14 -5.53
N CYS A 174 3.71 11.98 -5.00
CA CYS A 174 4.61 10.84 -4.96
C CYS A 174 5.05 10.42 -6.37
N MET A 175 4.13 10.40 -7.31
CA MET A 175 4.41 9.98 -8.68
C MET A 175 5.23 11.02 -9.44
N ILE A 176 4.92 12.30 -9.29
CA ILE A 176 5.65 13.40 -9.91
C ILE A 176 7.08 13.47 -9.35
N ASP A 177 7.25 13.42 -8.04
CA ASP A 177 8.56 13.41 -7.39
C ASP A 177 9.40 12.25 -7.91
N TYR A 178 8.82 11.07 -7.97
CA TYR A 178 9.51 9.91 -8.52
C TYR A 178 9.90 10.13 -9.98
N TYR A 179 8.97 10.56 -10.82
CA TYR A 179 9.24 10.72 -12.25
C TYR A 179 10.32 11.77 -12.53
N LEU A 180 10.21 12.95 -11.93
CA LEU A 180 11.12 14.06 -12.19
C LEU A 180 12.47 13.93 -11.49
N ASN A 181 12.49 13.48 -10.25
CA ASN A 181 13.68 13.52 -9.41
C ASN A 181 14.46 12.20 -9.35
N ILE A 182 13.81 11.08 -9.72
CA ILE A 182 14.44 9.77 -9.67
C ILE A 182 14.51 9.17 -11.09
N ARG A 183 13.36 9.00 -11.72
CA ARG A 183 13.28 8.26 -12.99
C ARG A 183 13.96 9.01 -14.15
N SER A 184 13.70 10.30 -14.30
CA SER A 184 14.28 11.11 -15.37
C SER A 184 15.81 11.20 -15.30
N GLN A 185 16.38 10.98 -14.12
CA GLN A 185 17.83 11.01 -13.87
C GLN A 185 18.47 9.61 -13.91
N SER A 186 17.66 8.56 -14.05
CA SER A 186 18.13 7.18 -14.03
C SER A 186 18.30 6.62 -15.45
N THR A 187 19.44 5.97 -15.70
CA THR A 187 19.66 5.17 -16.89
C THR A 187 19.04 3.76 -16.81
N SER A 188 18.54 3.37 -15.65
CA SER A 188 17.93 2.07 -15.43
C SER A 188 16.63 1.92 -16.23
N LYS A 189 16.47 0.77 -16.88
CA LYS A 189 15.23 0.37 -17.56
C LYS A 189 14.31 -0.47 -16.66
N ALA A 190 14.71 -0.71 -15.41
CA ALA A 190 13.95 -1.50 -14.47
C ALA A 190 12.58 -0.85 -14.15
N PRO A 191 11.54 -1.65 -13.94
CA PRO A 191 10.28 -1.13 -13.41
C PRO A 191 10.48 -0.43 -12.08
N PHE A 192 9.64 0.54 -11.82
CA PHE A 192 9.61 1.27 -10.57
C PHE A 192 8.71 0.56 -9.55
N ASN A 193 9.14 0.54 -8.31
CA ASN A 193 8.31 0.10 -7.21
C ASN A 193 7.54 1.29 -6.63
N MET A 194 6.21 1.31 -6.79
CA MET A 194 5.35 2.40 -6.31
C MET A 194 5.34 2.54 -4.79
N TRP A 195 5.75 1.51 -4.08
CA TRP A 195 5.63 1.45 -2.64
C TRP A 195 6.99 1.36 -1.95
N PRO A 196 7.68 2.46 -1.74
CA PRO A 196 8.93 2.37 -0.97
C PRO A 196 8.71 2.39 0.54
N HIS A 197 7.65 3.01 1.06
CA HIS A 197 7.42 3.19 2.50
C HIS A 197 5.96 3.32 2.87
N MET A 198 5.58 2.82 4.05
CA MET A 198 4.22 2.94 4.61
C MET A 198 3.74 4.38 4.66
N LEU A 199 4.63 5.34 4.98
CA LEU A 199 4.27 6.75 4.97
C LEU A 199 3.90 7.27 3.57
N LYS A 200 4.62 6.89 2.53
CA LYS A 200 4.25 7.29 1.16
C LYS A 200 2.87 6.76 0.78
N PHE A 201 2.52 5.57 1.24
CA PHE A 201 1.17 5.06 1.05
C PHE A 201 0.14 5.85 1.85
N ALA A 202 0.41 6.15 3.08
CA ALA A 202 -0.47 7.02 3.87
C ALA A 202 -0.72 8.37 3.19
N LEU A 203 0.31 8.92 2.51
CA LEU A 203 0.17 10.15 1.71
C LEU A 203 -0.75 10.01 0.50
N THR A 204 -1.04 8.80 0.05
CA THR A 204 -1.96 8.55 -1.07
C THR A 204 -3.43 8.51 -0.64
N GLU A 205 -3.72 8.71 0.63
CA GLU A 205 -5.07 8.70 1.20
C GLU A 205 -5.84 7.41 0.87
N PRO A 206 -5.27 6.22 1.15
CA PRO A 206 -5.89 4.97 0.78
C PRO A 206 -7.13 4.68 1.62
N THR A 207 -8.17 4.16 1.00
CA THR A 207 -9.37 3.67 1.67
C THR A 207 -9.35 2.16 1.72
N LEU A 208 -9.43 1.58 2.91
CA LEU A 208 -9.57 0.12 3.08
C LEU A 208 -10.98 -0.29 2.69
N ILE A 209 -11.13 -1.04 1.60
CA ILE A 209 -12.44 -1.51 1.13
C ILE A 209 -12.68 -3.00 1.40
N TYR A 210 -11.62 -3.75 1.68
CA TYR A 210 -11.72 -5.17 1.97
C TYR A 210 -10.64 -5.61 2.95
N ARG A 211 -11.02 -6.41 3.94
CA ARG A 211 -10.10 -7.15 4.79
C ARG A 211 -10.67 -8.49 5.17
N SER A 212 -9.87 -9.53 4.99
CA SER A 212 -10.13 -10.89 5.47
C SER A 212 -8.92 -11.42 6.20
N LYS A 213 -9.19 -12.09 7.31
CA LYS A 213 -8.21 -12.90 8.03
C LYS A 213 -8.35 -14.35 7.58
N ILE A 214 -7.24 -14.93 7.17
CA ILE A 214 -7.12 -16.34 6.78
C ILE A 214 -6.34 -17.02 7.91
N THR A 215 -7.04 -17.79 8.70
CA THR A 215 -6.45 -18.46 9.86
C THR A 215 -5.63 -19.68 9.46
N ASN A 216 -4.77 -20.12 10.35
CA ASN A 216 -3.85 -21.24 10.10
C ASN A 216 -4.57 -22.57 9.81
N ASP A 217 -5.77 -22.74 10.38
CA ASP A 217 -6.67 -23.88 10.12
C ASP A 217 -7.53 -23.73 8.87
N GLY A 218 -7.34 -22.65 8.12
CA GLY A 218 -7.99 -22.42 6.83
C GLY A 218 -9.37 -21.77 6.91
N ASN A 219 -9.78 -21.26 8.08
CA ASN A 219 -10.99 -20.45 8.18
C ASN A 219 -10.73 -19.06 7.59
N ILE A 220 -11.78 -18.47 7.01
CA ILE A 220 -11.75 -17.14 6.43
C ILE A 220 -12.74 -16.27 7.19
N ILE A 221 -12.30 -15.13 7.68
CA ILE A 221 -13.12 -14.20 8.46
C ILE A 221 -13.03 -12.82 7.78
N THR A 222 -14.10 -12.42 7.10
CA THR A 222 -14.19 -11.13 6.41
C THR A 222 -14.82 -10.09 7.32
N ASP A 223 -14.07 -9.08 7.73
CA ASP A 223 -14.53 -8.02 8.64
C ASP A 223 -14.75 -6.67 7.93
N VAL A 224 -14.09 -6.42 6.79
CA VAL A 224 -14.31 -5.24 5.96
C VAL A 224 -14.77 -5.67 4.57
N PHE A 225 -15.91 -5.12 4.13
CA PHE A 225 -16.46 -5.36 2.80
C PHE A 225 -17.27 -4.14 2.35
N PRO A 226 -17.33 -3.76 1.06
CA PRO A 226 -18.02 -2.55 0.59
C PRO A 226 -19.49 -2.46 1.01
N SER A 227 -20.22 -3.59 1.00
CA SER A 227 -21.64 -3.64 1.41
C SER A 227 -21.88 -3.42 2.92
N LYS A 228 -20.83 -3.49 3.75
CA LYS A 228 -20.92 -3.30 5.20
C LYS A 228 -20.78 -1.82 5.62
N ASN A 229 -20.70 -0.89 4.68
CA ASN A 229 -20.49 0.56 4.92
C ASN A 229 -19.30 0.91 5.84
N ASN A 230 -18.35 0.01 5.97
CA ASN A 230 -17.19 0.18 6.81
C ASN A 230 -16.02 0.70 5.96
N THR A 231 -16.08 1.97 5.56
CA THR A 231 -14.92 2.65 4.99
C THR A 231 -14.02 3.10 6.14
N TYR A 232 -12.95 2.38 6.38
CA TYR A 232 -11.95 2.76 7.39
C TYR A 232 -10.86 3.60 6.73
N SER A 233 -11.15 4.87 6.45
CA SER A 233 -10.12 5.84 6.06
C SER A 233 -9.06 6.02 7.16
N ASP A 234 -9.39 5.68 8.40
CA ASP A 234 -8.55 5.86 9.58
C ASP A 234 -7.77 4.62 10.03
N VAL A 235 -7.89 3.47 9.35
CA VAL A 235 -7.09 2.27 9.65
C VAL A 235 -5.68 2.38 9.06
N LEU A 236 -5.16 3.57 8.92
CA LEU A 236 -3.77 3.75 8.59
C LEU A 236 -2.91 3.33 9.76
N LEU A 237 -1.81 2.66 9.45
CA LEU A 237 -0.82 2.22 10.39
C LEU A 237 -0.41 3.36 11.34
N PRO A 238 -0.18 3.09 12.62
CA PRO A 238 0.26 4.11 13.56
C PRO A 238 1.50 4.83 13.03
N LEU A 239 1.60 6.14 13.24
CA LEU A 239 2.77 6.92 12.81
C LEU A 239 4.10 6.39 13.35
N SER A 240 4.07 5.76 14.51
CA SER A 240 5.22 5.06 15.10
C SER A 240 5.78 3.96 14.19
N SER A 241 4.95 3.34 13.35
CA SER A 241 5.37 2.33 12.37
C SER A 241 6.25 2.92 11.25
N TYR A 242 6.25 4.23 11.09
CA TYR A 242 7.01 4.94 10.05
C TYR A 242 8.40 5.38 10.50
N SER A 243 8.83 5.02 11.70
CA SER A 243 10.11 5.44 12.29
C SER A 243 11.33 5.10 11.43
N GLY A 244 11.28 4.03 10.66
CA GLY A 244 12.32 3.63 9.70
C GLY A 244 12.31 4.39 8.37
N SER A 245 11.34 5.26 8.11
CA SER A 245 11.23 5.97 6.83
C SER A 245 12.35 6.98 6.65
N THR A 246 13.13 6.79 5.59
CA THR A 246 14.15 7.76 5.15
C THR A 246 13.55 9.01 4.51
N THR A 247 12.27 8.97 4.14
CA THR A 247 11.57 10.04 3.41
C THR A 247 11.15 11.21 4.29
N ILE A 248 10.95 10.99 5.60
CA ILE A 248 10.61 12.05 6.53
C ILE A 248 11.82 12.42 7.38
N SER A 249 12.28 13.65 7.21
CA SER A 249 13.32 14.22 8.06
C SER A 249 12.75 14.62 9.43
N VAL A 250 13.63 14.67 10.44
CA VAL A 250 13.30 15.23 11.75
C VAL A 250 12.77 16.67 11.62
N ALA A 251 13.29 17.43 10.68
CA ALA A 251 12.83 18.81 10.42
C ALA A 251 11.38 18.84 9.93
N ASN A 252 11.02 17.97 8.98
CA ASN A 252 9.63 17.87 8.49
C ASN A 252 8.66 17.51 9.61
N ILE A 253 9.01 16.54 10.45
CA ILE A 253 8.15 16.14 11.59
C ILE A 253 7.96 17.32 12.55
N LYS A 254 9.04 18.02 12.91
CA LYS A 254 8.97 19.22 13.77
C LYS A 254 8.07 20.30 13.18
N ASN A 255 8.19 20.56 11.88
CA ASN A 255 7.37 21.56 11.18
C ASN A 255 5.90 21.17 11.22
N VAL A 256 5.56 19.92 10.94
CA VAL A 256 4.17 19.43 11.00
C VAL A 256 3.62 19.53 12.43
N ILE A 257 4.39 19.11 13.45
CA ILE A 257 3.99 19.27 14.85
C ILE A 257 3.68 20.75 15.16
N LYS A 258 4.56 21.66 14.76
CA LYS A 258 4.38 23.10 15.02
C LYS A 258 3.18 23.70 14.30
N LYS A 259 2.76 23.15 13.16
CA LYS A 259 1.54 23.58 12.47
C LYS A 259 0.26 23.24 13.25
N TYR A 260 0.24 22.08 13.91
CA TYR A 260 -0.91 21.66 14.71
C TYR A 260 -0.84 22.14 16.17
N SER A 261 0.36 22.29 16.71
CA SER A 261 0.60 22.70 18.09
C SER A 261 1.82 23.63 18.17
N PRO A 262 1.65 24.94 17.94
CA PRO A 262 2.76 25.91 17.95
C PRO A 262 3.56 25.95 19.25
N SER A 263 2.91 25.65 20.39
CA SER A 263 3.54 25.63 21.71
C SER A 263 4.29 24.33 22.04
N ALA A 264 4.14 23.26 21.22
CA ALA A 264 4.75 21.97 21.49
C ALA A 264 6.28 22.07 21.60
N ARG A 265 6.86 21.41 22.61
CA ARG A 265 8.32 21.35 22.80
C ARG A 265 8.90 20.25 21.93
N VAL A 266 9.58 20.63 20.83
CA VAL A 266 10.15 19.68 19.84
C VAL A 266 11.67 19.62 19.86
N ASN A 267 12.34 20.54 20.59
CA ASN A 267 13.79 20.57 20.66
C ASN A 267 14.32 19.47 21.59
N GLY A 268 15.43 18.85 21.20
CA GLY A 268 16.04 17.76 21.97
C GLY A 268 15.36 16.39 21.83
N LEU A 269 14.22 16.30 21.11
CA LEU A 269 13.55 15.04 20.86
C LEU A 269 14.16 14.31 19.67
N ASN A 270 14.34 12.99 19.80
CA ASN A 270 14.70 12.12 18.69
C ASN A 270 13.46 11.86 17.80
N LYS A 271 13.68 11.21 16.64
CA LYS A 271 12.63 10.98 15.64
C LYS A 271 11.45 10.19 16.19
N GLU A 272 11.71 9.17 17.00
CA GLU A 272 10.69 8.30 17.59
C GLU A 272 9.79 9.09 18.56
N LYS A 273 10.38 9.87 19.46
CA LYS A 273 9.63 10.73 20.39
C LYS A 273 8.83 11.81 19.67
N LEU A 274 9.34 12.33 18.55
CA LEU A 274 8.60 13.29 17.73
C LEU A 274 7.40 12.64 17.04
N LEU A 275 7.53 11.42 16.54
CA LEU A 275 6.41 10.67 15.95
C LEU A 275 5.35 10.34 16.99
N GLN A 276 5.77 9.94 18.20
CA GLN A 276 4.84 9.70 19.30
C GLN A 276 4.09 10.98 19.69
N LEU A 277 4.81 12.10 19.85
CA LEU A 277 4.20 13.39 20.13
C LEU A 277 3.18 13.81 19.05
N LEU A 278 3.51 13.58 17.78
CA LEU A 278 2.61 13.87 16.67
C LEU A 278 1.35 12.99 16.72
N GLU A 279 1.50 11.72 17.06
CA GLU A 279 0.37 10.80 17.23
C GLU A 279 -0.54 11.23 18.40
N ASP A 280 0.04 11.65 19.50
CA ASP A 280 -0.72 12.17 20.65
C ASP A 280 -1.49 13.45 20.27
N ILE A 281 -0.85 14.38 19.54
CA ILE A 281 -1.49 15.59 19.02
C ILE A 281 -2.63 15.21 18.05
N ARG A 282 -2.40 14.25 17.17
CA ARG A 282 -3.40 13.75 16.23
C ARG A 282 -4.65 13.26 16.96
N LYS A 283 -4.47 12.40 17.94
CA LYS A 283 -5.58 11.85 18.74
C LYS A 283 -6.33 12.92 19.53
N THR A 284 -5.58 13.81 20.19
CA THR A 284 -6.17 14.87 21.04
C THR A 284 -7.00 15.87 20.25
N ASN A 285 -6.59 16.16 19.00
CA ASN A 285 -7.26 17.14 18.15
C ASN A 285 -8.17 16.51 17.09
N ASN A 286 -8.41 15.21 17.13
CA ASN A 286 -9.20 14.47 16.14
C ASN A 286 -8.76 14.74 14.69
N ILE A 287 -7.44 14.87 14.48
CA ILE A 287 -6.87 15.08 13.15
C ILE A 287 -6.97 13.77 12.38
N THR A 288 -7.61 13.80 11.22
CA THR A 288 -7.72 12.62 10.36
C THR A 288 -6.36 12.25 9.76
N ASN A 289 -6.22 11.01 9.32
CA ASN A 289 -5.03 10.60 8.59
C ASN A 289 -4.88 11.37 7.27
N ALA A 290 -5.97 11.68 6.60
CA ALA A 290 -5.96 12.49 5.38
C ALA A 290 -5.39 13.89 5.63
N ASP A 291 -5.85 14.58 6.69
CA ASP A 291 -5.33 15.90 7.07
C ASP A 291 -3.83 15.85 7.37
N LEU A 292 -3.39 14.81 8.10
CA LEU A 292 -1.99 14.63 8.43
C LEU A 292 -1.16 14.34 7.18
N CYS A 293 -1.64 13.48 6.30
CA CYS A 293 -0.99 13.16 5.03
C CYS A 293 -0.85 14.40 4.15
N ASN A 294 -1.89 15.23 4.06
CA ASN A 294 -1.85 16.49 3.34
C ASN A 294 -0.80 17.45 3.93
N LYS A 295 -0.71 17.55 5.25
CA LYS A 295 0.34 18.39 5.89
C LYS A 295 1.75 17.88 5.62
N PHE A 296 1.97 16.57 5.62
CA PHE A 296 3.26 16.01 5.24
C PHE A 296 3.55 16.19 3.75
N ALA A 297 2.56 16.05 2.87
CA ALA A 297 2.72 16.30 1.45
C ALA A 297 3.17 17.76 1.20
N ASP A 298 2.55 18.72 1.88
CA ASP A 298 2.91 20.12 1.82
C ASP A 298 4.37 20.38 2.28
N GLU A 299 4.82 19.69 3.33
CA GLU A 299 6.19 19.87 3.86
C GLU A 299 7.27 19.16 3.03
N ILE A 300 6.95 17.97 2.50
CA ILE A 300 7.95 17.10 1.88
C ILE A 300 8.03 17.32 0.38
N TYR A 301 6.90 17.49 -0.28
CA TYR A 301 6.82 17.45 -1.75
C TYR A 301 6.71 18.84 -2.37
N LEU A 302 5.87 19.74 -1.84
CA LEU A 302 5.68 21.06 -2.41
C LEU A 302 6.97 21.88 -2.57
N PRO A 303 7.88 21.94 -1.57
CA PRO A 303 9.11 22.69 -1.70
C PRO A 303 10.10 22.14 -2.73
N LYS A 304 10.00 20.85 -3.06
CA LYS A 304 10.95 20.15 -3.93
C LYS A 304 10.48 20.05 -5.37
N ILE A 305 9.16 20.09 -5.58
CA ILE A 305 8.57 19.96 -6.91
C ILE A 305 8.56 21.33 -7.57
N VAL A 306 9.67 21.69 -8.18
CA VAL A 306 9.70 22.78 -9.17
C VAL A 306 9.15 22.19 -10.48
N LEU A 307 7.83 22.02 -10.56
CA LEU A 307 7.18 21.63 -11.80
C LEU A 307 7.28 22.78 -12.78
N LYS A 308 8.23 22.67 -13.72
CA LYS A 308 8.16 23.50 -14.91
C LYS A 308 6.95 22.97 -15.70
N LYS A 309 6.04 23.89 -16.05
CA LYS A 309 4.84 23.58 -16.86
C LYS A 309 5.17 22.79 -18.12
N ALA A 310 6.40 22.94 -18.65
CA ALA A 310 6.93 22.19 -19.80
C ALA A 310 7.19 20.70 -19.51
N ASP A 311 7.42 20.33 -18.26
CA ASP A 311 7.77 18.95 -17.86
C ASP A 311 6.53 18.08 -17.66
N ILE A 312 5.34 18.69 -17.61
CA ILE A 312 4.06 18.01 -17.44
C ILE A 312 3.45 17.77 -18.82
N PRO A 313 3.04 16.53 -19.15
CA PRO A 313 2.30 16.24 -20.37
C PRO A 313 1.11 17.17 -20.55
N LEU A 314 0.87 17.66 -21.77
CA LEU A 314 -0.18 18.62 -22.08
C LEU A 314 -1.56 18.20 -21.56
N SER A 315 -1.88 16.91 -21.70
CA SER A 315 -3.13 16.30 -21.23
C SER A 315 -3.34 16.35 -19.73
N LEU A 316 -2.27 16.53 -18.95
CA LEU A 316 -2.31 16.55 -17.49
C LEU A 316 -2.14 17.94 -16.89
N ARG A 317 -1.75 18.94 -17.69
CA ARG A 317 -1.44 20.29 -17.17
C ARG A 317 -2.61 20.93 -16.44
N SER A 318 -3.84 20.69 -16.85
CA SER A 318 -5.02 21.20 -16.17
C SER A 318 -5.26 20.57 -14.79
N GLN A 319 -4.83 19.33 -14.61
CA GLN A 319 -4.98 18.59 -13.35
C GLN A 319 -3.94 19.03 -12.29
N PHE A 320 -2.83 19.65 -12.72
CA PHE A 320 -1.73 20.07 -11.86
C PHE A 320 -1.62 21.59 -11.66
N ILE A 321 -2.56 22.38 -12.20
CA ILE A 321 -2.55 23.83 -12.02
C ILE A 321 -2.67 24.23 -10.55
N ASP A 322 -3.40 23.44 -9.76
CA ASP A 322 -3.63 23.70 -8.32
C ASP A 322 -2.53 23.14 -7.41
N LEU A 323 -1.50 22.52 -7.95
CA LEU A 323 -0.35 22.00 -7.20
C LEU A 323 0.72 23.08 -6.87
N ARG A 324 0.46 24.34 -7.19
CA ARG A 324 1.33 25.48 -6.89
C ARG A 324 1.00 26.12 -5.56
#